data_d8794928e941efaa7d6104f2811306f6
#
_entry.id   d8794928e941efaa7d6104f2811306f6
#
_cell.length_a   1.000
_cell.length_b   1.000
_cell.length_c   1.000
_cell.angle_alpha   90.00
_cell.angle_beta   90.00
_cell.angle_gamma   90.00
#
_symmetry.space_group_name_H-M   'P 1'
#
loop_
_entity.id
_entity.type
_entity.pdbx_description
1 polymer ?
#
loop_
_entity_poly.entity_id
_entity_poly.type
_entity_poly.pdbx_seq_one_letter_code
_entity_poly.pdbx_strand_id
1 'polypeptide(L)'
;MASIFWMTPGALARGKTEHLDIEKATGGTVAFAVEVARSEEEKATGLMFRTKLGDGEGMLFPYGRAMEITMWMRNTYIPLDMVFIKSDGTIHRIAARTEPLSEDVIASQGQVSAVLEIAGGMAERHGIKPGDKVRHTIFGTAK
;
A
#
# COMPACT_ATOMS: atom_id res chain seq x y z
N MET A 1 -21.85 -32.68 -12.17
CA MET A 1 -20.47 -32.85 -11.72
C MET A 1 -20.02 -31.60 -10.98
N ALA A 2 -19.57 -31.76 -9.78
CA ALA A 2 -19.11 -30.62 -8.99
C ALA A 2 -17.71 -30.18 -9.47
N SER A 3 -17.58 -28.90 -9.79
CA SER A 3 -16.28 -28.33 -10.09
C SER A 3 -15.57 -28.02 -8.78
N ILE A 4 -14.38 -28.53 -8.63
CA ILE A 4 -13.56 -28.20 -7.48
C ILE A 4 -12.69 -27.02 -7.88
N PHE A 5 -12.92 -25.89 -7.22
CA PHE A 5 -12.11 -24.70 -7.43
C PHE A 5 -10.94 -24.74 -6.46
N TRP A 6 -9.76 -24.92 -7.02
CA TRP A 6 -8.53 -24.82 -6.26
C TRP A 6 -8.03 -23.41 -6.35
N MET A 7 -8.35 -22.62 -5.34
CA MET A 7 -7.86 -21.25 -5.27
C MET A 7 -6.66 -21.21 -4.33
N THR A 8 -5.60 -20.56 -4.77
CA THR A 8 -4.46 -20.33 -3.89
C THR A 8 -4.91 -19.39 -2.77
N PRO A 9 -4.28 -19.44 -1.58
CA PRO A 9 -4.61 -18.48 -0.52
C PRO A 9 -4.55 -17.03 -0.97
N GLY A 10 -3.60 -16.70 -1.85
CA GLY A 10 -3.51 -15.34 -2.40
C GLY A 10 -4.71 -14.97 -3.25
N ALA A 11 -5.21 -15.91 -4.07
CA ALA A 11 -6.41 -15.66 -4.90
C ALA A 11 -7.65 -15.51 -4.03
N LEU A 12 -7.81 -16.33 -2.97
CA LEU A 12 -8.94 -16.24 -2.06
C LEU A 12 -8.93 -14.94 -1.26
N ALA A 13 -7.76 -14.45 -0.90
CA ALA A 13 -7.60 -13.23 -0.11
C ALA A 13 -7.67 -11.96 -0.95
N ARG A 14 -7.56 -12.10 -2.29
CA ARG A 14 -7.51 -10.94 -3.16
C ARG A 14 -8.90 -10.35 -3.38
N GLY A 15 -9.07 -9.08 -3.00
CA GLY A 15 -10.27 -8.32 -3.27
C GLY A 15 -10.22 -7.67 -4.65
N LYS A 16 -11.24 -6.88 -4.93
CA LYS A 16 -11.25 -6.02 -6.12
C LYS A 16 -10.11 -5.02 -6.04
N THR A 17 -9.54 -4.72 -7.18
CA THR A 17 -8.49 -3.71 -7.25
C THR A 17 -9.00 -2.43 -7.88
N GLU A 18 -8.38 -1.33 -7.49
CA GLU A 18 -8.62 -0.01 -8.04
C GLU A 18 -7.31 0.51 -8.61
N HIS A 19 -7.44 1.35 -9.63
CA HIS A 19 -6.28 1.96 -10.27
C HIS A 19 -5.72 3.08 -9.40
N LEU A 20 -4.40 3.12 -9.26
CA LEU A 20 -3.70 4.18 -8.56
C LEU A 20 -2.46 4.54 -9.34
N ASP A 21 -2.25 5.85 -9.53
CA ASP A 21 -1.04 6.35 -10.18
C ASP A 21 -0.17 7.11 -9.20
N ILE A 22 1.12 7.00 -9.36
CA ILE A 22 2.08 7.88 -8.68
C ILE A 22 2.78 8.71 -9.75
N GLU A 23 2.55 10.00 -9.68
CA GLU A 23 3.12 10.98 -10.59
C GLU A 23 4.41 11.49 -9.96
N LYS A 24 5.53 11.19 -10.60
CA LYS A 24 6.84 11.55 -10.04
C LYS A 24 7.16 13.01 -10.34
N ALA A 25 7.70 13.70 -9.34
CA ALA A 25 8.13 15.09 -9.50
C ALA A 25 9.16 15.27 -10.61
N THR A 26 9.98 14.23 -10.86
CA THR A 26 10.98 14.22 -11.93
C THR A 26 10.41 13.88 -13.30
N GLY A 27 9.12 13.61 -13.37
CA GLY A 27 8.44 13.21 -14.62
C GLY A 27 8.13 11.72 -14.67
N GLY A 28 7.08 11.40 -15.37
CA GLY A 28 6.63 10.02 -15.51
C GLY A 28 5.64 9.60 -14.43
N THR A 29 4.90 8.55 -14.74
CA THR A 29 3.84 8.02 -13.88
C THR A 29 4.04 6.52 -13.73
N VAL A 30 3.84 6.03 -12.51
CA VAL A 30 3.88 4.60 -12.19
C VAL A 30 2.49 4.18 -11.78
N ALA A 31 1.96 3.13 -12.39
CA ALA A 31 0.61 2.63 -12.11
C ALA A 31 0.65 1.39 -11.22
N PHE A 32 -0.30 1.34 -10.30
CA PHE A 32 -0.52 0.17 -9.45
C PHE A 32 -1.98 -0.22 -9.45
N ALA A 33 -2.23 -1.52 -9.33
CA ALA A 33 -3.56 -2.04 -9.05
C ALA A 33 -3.61 -2.34 -7.55
N VAL A 34 -4.48 -1.65 -6.81
CA VAL A 34 -4.48 -1.73 -5.36
C VAL A 34 -5.81 -2.23 -4.83
N GLU A 35 -5.75 -3.12 -3.83
CA GLU A 35 -6.90 -3.39 -2.98
C GLU A 35 -7.00 -2.23 -2.00
N VAL A 36 -8.22 -1.82 -1.67
CA VAL A 36 -8.41 -0.72 -0.72
C VAL A 36 -9.01 -1.27 0.57
N ALA A 37 -8.26 -1.18 1.66
CA ALA A 37 -8.66 -1.65 2.98
C ALA A 37 -9.44 -0.53 3.68
N ARG A 38 -10.78 -0.53 3.50
CA ARG A 38 -11.62 0.55 4.02
C ARG A 38 -12.13 0.31 5.43
N SER A 39 -12.47 -0.93 5.76
CA SER A 39 -12.97 -1.25 7.10
C SER A 39 -11.82 -1.38 8.10
N GLU A 40 -12.13 -1.24 9.38
CA GLU A 40 -11.13 -1.45 10.44
C GLU A 40 -10.59 -2.87 10.42
N GLU A 41 -11.45 -3.85 10.11
CA GLU A 41 -11.05 -5.24 9.99
C GLU A 41 -10.10 -5.46 8.82
N GLU A 42 -10.41 -4.88 7.66
CA GLU A 42 -9.52 -4.97 6.49
C GLU A 42 -8.16 -4.33 6.76
N LYS A 43 -8.15 -3.17 7.42
CA LYS A 43 -6.89 -2.51 7.79
C LYS A 43 -6.09 -3.34 8.78
N ALA A 44 -6.75 -3.96 9.76
CA ALA A 44 -6.07 -4.78 10.75
C ALA A 44 -5.42 -6.01 10.10
N THR A 45 -6.08 -6.63 9.15
CA THR A 45 -5.55 -7.79 8.42
C THR A 45 -4.47 -7.39 7.42
N GLY A 46 -4.72 -6.32 6.67
CA GLY A 46 -3.78 -5.86 5.66
C GLY A 46 -3.32 -6.98 4.74
N LEU A 47 -2.01 -7.08 4.56
CA LEU A 47 -1.38 -8.11 3.72
C LEU A 47 -0.90 -9.32 4.54
N MET A 48 -1.38 -9.48 5.76
CA MET A 48 -1.01 -10.62 6.60
C MET A 48 -1.24 -11.94 5.87
N PHE A 49 -0.32 -12.89 6.09
CA PHE A 49 -0.38 -14.27 5.60
C PHE A 49 -0.28 -14.44 4.09
N ARG A 50 -0.10 -13.38 3.33
CA ARG A 50 0.10 -13.50 1.89
C ARG A 50 1.54 -13.91 1.61
N THR A 51 1.71 -14.72 0.57
CA THR A 51 3.01 -15.27 0.20
C THR A 51 3.66 -14.55 -0.96
N LYS A 52 2.91 -13.70 -1.66
CA LYS A 52 3.43 -12.92 -2.78
C LYS A 52 2.61 -11.67 -3.02
N LEU A 53 3.28 -10.67 -3.58
CA LEU A 53 2.69 -9.43 -4.04
C LEU A 53 3.41 -9.06 -5.33
N GLY A 54 2.66 -8.88 -6.41
CA GLY A 54 3.25 -8.53 -7.70
C GLY A 54 3.82 -7.12 -7.72
N ASP A 55 4.73 -6.86 -8.65
CA ASP A 55 5.44 -5.58 -8.77
C ASP A 55 4.50 -4.40 -9.01
N GLY A 56 3.38 -4.63 -9.68
CA GLY A 56 2.37 -3.61 -9.96
C GLY A 56 1.17 -3.65 -9.03
N GLU A 57 1.26 -4.38 -7.93
CA GLU A 57 0.16 -4.56 -6.99
C GLU A 57 0.45 -3.88 -5.66
N GLY A 58 -0.62 -3.58 -4.92
CA GLY A 58 -0.46 -3.02 -3.59
C GLY A 58 -1.76 -3.03 -2.80
N MET A 59 -1.69 -2.47 -1.60
CA MET A 59 -2.86 -2.25 -0.77
C MET A 59 -2.84 -0.82 -0.26
N LEU A 60 -3.97 -0.14 -0.41
CA LEU A 60 -4.14 1.23 0.04
C LEU A 60 -5.00 1.25 1.30
N PHE A 61 -4.51 1.94 2.33
CA PHE A 61 -5.16 2.06 3.63
C PHE A 61 -5.59 3.51 3.83
N PRO A 62 -6.86 3.86 3.56
CA PRO A 62 -7.34 5.21 3.83
C PRO A 62 -7.79 5.37 5.29
N TYR A 63 -7.45 6.48 5.90
CA TYR A 63 -7.82 6.77 7.29
C TYR A 63 -8.83 7.91 7.43
N GLY A 64 -9.15 8.58 6.33
CA GLY A 64 -10.21 9.58 6.27
C GLY A 64 -9.85 10.95 6.83
N ARG A 65 -8.72 11.08 7.52
CA ARG A 65 -8.25 12.36 8.06
C ARG A 65 -6.75 12.31 8.31
N ALA A 66 -6.14 13.47 8.43
CA ALA A 66 -4.72 13.56 8.75
C ALA A 66 -4.46 13.21 10.21
N MET A 67 -3.52 12.29 10.44
CA MET A 67 -3.14 11.84 11.77
C MET A 67 -1.79 11.16 11.71
N GLU A 68 -1.14 11.01 12.83
CA GLU A 68 0.04 10.16 12.93
C GLU A 68 -0.42 8.70 12.82
N ILE A 69 0.17 7.96 11.88
CA ILE A 69 -0.18 6.56 11.63
C ILE A 69 1.01 5.68 11.99
N THR A 70 0.72 4.57 12.64
CA THR A 70 1.72 3.55 12.96
C THR A 70 1.33 2.24 12.30
N MET A 71 2.33 1.56 11.74
CA MET A 71 2.18 0.27 11.09
C MET A 71 3.14 -0.72 11.73
N TRP A 72 3.00 -1.98 11.41
CA TRP A 72 3.94 -3.04 11.77
C TRP A 72 3.93 -4.10 10.69
N MET A 73 4.82 -5.09 10.81
CA MET A 73 4.92 -6.20 9.87
C MET A 73 4.48 -7.52 10.49
N ARG A 74 3.65 -7.46 11.53
CA ARG A 74 3.15 -8.67 12.19
C ARG A 74 2.45 -9.57 11.18
N ASN A 75 2.77 -10.86 11.22
CA ASN A 75 2.20 -11.88 10.33
C ASN A 75 2.32 -11.54 8.84
N THR A 76 3.23 -10.67 8.47
CA THR A 76 3.42 -10.24 7.10
C THR A 76 4.74 -10.82 6.59
N TYR A 77 4.64 -11.72 5.62
CA TYR A 77 5.77 -12.52 5.14
C TYR A 77 6.58 -11.84 4.05
N ILE A 78 5.99 -10.84 3.41
CA ILE A 78 6.56 -10.19 2.23
C ILE A 78 7.20 -8.88 2.66
N PRO A 79 8.47 -8.60 2.29
CA PRO A 79 9.01 -7.25 2.50
C PRO A 79 8.17 -6.23 1.75
N LEU A 80 7.89 -5.11 2.38
CA LEU A 80 7.03 -4.07 1.82
C LEU A 80 7.72 -2.73 1.84
N ASP A 81 7.40 -1.88 0.85
CA ASP A 81 7.64 -0.45 0.96
C ASP A 81 6.33 0.17 1.45
N MET A 82 6.39 0.90 2.55
CA MET A 82 5.25 1.61 3.11
C MET A 82 5.34 3.07 2.75
N VAL A 83 4.42 3.52 1.91
CA VAL A 83 4.37 4.90 1.40
C VAL A 83 3.32 5.65 2.22
N PHE A 84 3.77 6.61 3.03
CA PHE A 84 2.89 7.43 3.86
C PHE A 84 2.49 8.67 3.09
N ILE A 85 1.16 8.91 2.97
CA ILE A 85 0.61 9.88 2.03
C ILE A 85 -0.25 10.91 2.76
N LYS A 86 0.03 12.18 2.47
CA LYS A 86 -0.74 13.31 3.03
C LYS A 86 -2.13 13.38 2.38
N SER A 87 -3.01 14.16 2.99
CA SER A 87 -4.40 14.29 2.54
C SER A 87 -4.54 14.79 1.11
N ASP A 88 -3.57 15.54 0.62
CA ASP A 88 -3.57 16.04 -0.77
C ASP A 88 -2.94 15.07 -1.78
N GLY A 89 -2.54 13.89 -1.34
CA GLY A 89 -1.89 12.89 -2.19
C GLY A 89 -0.36 12.98 -2.24
N THR A 90 0.24 13.96 -1.57
CA THR A 90 1.69 14.10 -1.58
C THR A 90 2.34 13.04 -0.68
N ILE A 91 3.34 12.34 -1.20
CA ILE A 91 4.09 11.37 -0.41
C ILE A 91 4.94 12.11 0.62
N HIS A 92 4.72 11.76 1.88
CA HIS A 92 5.43 12.35 3.00
C HIS A 92 6.70 11.58 3.35
N ARG A 93 6.61 10.26 3.41
CA ARG A 93 7.69 9.38 3.85
C ARG A 93 7.52 7.99 3.24
N ILE A 94 8.64 7.32 3.00
CA ILE A 94 8.65 5.92 2.56
C ILE A 94 9.53 5.12 3.53
N ALA A 95 8.94 4.09 4.14
CA ALA A 95 9.70 3.09 4.88
C ALA A 95 9.97 1.93 3.93
N ALA A 96 11.18 1.84 3.41
CA ALA A 96 11.53 0.90 2.36
C ALA A 96 11.95 -0.45 2.92
N ARG A 97 11.58 -1.52 2.22
CA ARG A 97 12.01 -2.89 2.50
C ARG A 97 11.84 -3.28 3.95
N THR A 98 10.65 -3.06 4.49
CA THR A 98 10.36 -3.35 5.89
C THR A 98 10.54 -4.83 6.18
N GLU A 99 11.03 -5.13 7.38
CA GLU A 99 11.39 -6.48 7.76
C GLU A 99 10.17 -7.37 7.97
N PRO A 100 10.05 -8.48 7.24
CA PRO A 100 8.95 -9.41 7.45
C PRO A 100 8.87 -9.89 8.90
N LEU A 101 7.64 -10.03 9.40
CA LEU A 101 7.32 -10.55 10.74
C LEU A 101 7.70 -9.63 11.90
N SER A 102 8.34 -8.50 11.65
CA SER A 102 8.70 -7.57 12.71
C SER A 102 7.45 -6.93 13.32
N GLU A 103 7.44 -6.83 14.65
CA GLU A 103 6.39 -6.13 15.38
C GLU A 103 6.84 -4.74 15.85
N ASP A 104 8.01 -4.31 15.37
CA ASP A 104 8.47 -2.94 15.64
C ASP A 104 7.54 -1.93 14.99
N VAL A 105 7.34 -0.82 15.68
CA VAL A 105 6.47 0.24 15.18
C VAL A 105 7.16 0.98 14.03
N ILE A 106 6.43 1.13 12.92
CA ILE A 106 6.85 1.92 11.77
C ILE A 106 5.90 3.12 11.71
N ALA A 107 6.40 4.28 12.13
CA ALA A 107 5.57 5.48 12.25
C ALA A 107 5.63 6.33 10.98
N SER A 108 4.53 7.04 10.72
CA SER A 108 4.48 7.99 9.59
C SER A 108 5.41 9.19 9.79
N GLN A 109 5.78 9.48 11.03
CA GLN A 109 6.65 10.61 11.37
C GLN A 109 6.06 11.94 10.87
N GLY A 110 4.78 12.11 11.10
CA GLY A 110 4.04 13.28 10.70
C GLY A 110 2.61 12.90 10.37
N GLN A 111 1.79 13.92 10.12
CA GLN A 111 0.38 13.70 9.83
C GLN A 111 0.18 13.28 8.38
N VAL A 112 -0.44 12.13 8.19
CA VAL A 112 -0.79 11.58 6.87
C VAL A 112 -2.21 11.03 6.93
N SER A 113 -2.84 10.84 5.78
CA SER A 113 -4.21 10.33 5.74
C SER A 113 -4.33 8.95 5.11
N ALA A 114 -3.25 8.41 4.57
CA ALA A 114 -3.27 7.09 3.95
C ALA A 114 -1.88 6.47 3.94
N VAL A 115 -1.86 5.15 3.81
CA VAL A 115 -0.64 4.38 3.58
C VAL A 115 -0.85 3.51 2.35
N LEU A 116 0.14 3.48 1.47
CA LEU A 116 0.18 2.54 0.35
C LEU A 116 1.29 1.53 0.62
N GLU A 117 0.94 0.25 0.61
CA GLU A 117 1.92 -0.83 0.71
C GLU A 117 2.13 -1.45 -0.66
N ILE A 118 3.36 -1.51 -1.10
CA ILE A 118 3.79 -2.13 -2.36
C ILE A 118 4.96 -3.07 -2.06
N ALA A 119 5.31 -3.91 -3.02
CA ALA A 119 6.40 -4.88 -2.83
C ALA A 119 7.71 -4.15 -2.50
N GLY A 120 8.46 -4.72 -1.57
CA GLY A 120 9.72 -4.13 -1.11
C GLY A 120 10.71 -3.93 -2.25
N GLY A 121 11.25 -2.72 -2.35
CA GLY A 121 12.17 -2.33 -3.40
C GLY A 121 11.52 -1.65 -4.60
N MET A 122 10.20 -1.67 -4.69
CA MET A 122 9.51 -1.05 -5.84
C MET A 122 9.63 0.46 -5.86
N ALA A 123 9.64 1.10 -4.69
CA ALA A 123 9.82 2.54 -4.63
C ALA A 123 11.18 2.94 -5.25
N GLU A 124 12.24 2.26 -4.85
CA GLU A 124 13.57 2.52 -5.39
C GLU A 124 13.64 2.21 -6.89
N ARG A 125 13.11 1.06 -7.28
CA ARG A 125 13.12 0.62 -8.69
C ARG A 125 12.46 1.64 -9.61
N HIS A 126 11.39 2.24 -9.19
CA HIS A 126 10.63 3.21 -9.98
C HIS A 126 11.00 4.66 -9.69
N GLY A 127 11.93 4.90 -8.78
CA GLY A 127 12.34 6.26 -8.42
C GLY A 127 11.25 7.04 -7.70
N ILE A 128 10.38 6.36 -6.96
CA ILE A 128 9.32 6.99 -6.17
C ILE A 128 9.94 7.57 -4.90
N LYS A 129 9.63 8.84 -4.62
CA LYS A 129 10.26 9.60 -3.53
C LYS A 129 9.24 10.44 -2.78
N PRO A 130 9.53 10.86 -1.55
CA PRO A 130 8.76 11.91 -0.90
C PRO A 130 8.66 13.13 -1.81
N GLY A 131 7.47 13.73 -1.84
CA GLY A 131 7.17 14.84 -2.75
C GLY A 131 6.45 14.42 -4.02
N ASP A 132 6.50 13.16 -4.40
CA ASP A 132 5.72 12.65 -5.51
C ASP A 132 4.23 12.64 -5.17
N LYS A 133 3.38 12.60 -6.18
CA LYS A 133 1.93 12.78 -6.03
C LYS A 133 1.17 11.51 -6.34
N VAL A 134 0.39 11.05 -5.38
CA VAL A 134 -0.49 9.89 -5.58
C VAL A 134 -1.83 10.37 -6.12
N ARG A 135 -2.29 9.72 -7.19
CA ARG A 135 -3.57 9.99 -7.85
C ARG A 135 -4.53 8.86 -7.55
N HIS A 136 -5.55 9.15 -6.77
CA HIS A 136 -6.60 8.20 -6.43
C HIS A 136 -7.81 8.97 -5.91
N THR A 137 -9.00 8.39 -6.02
CA THR A 137 -10.25 9.04 -5.63
C THR A 137 -10.28 9.46 -4.16
N ILE A 138 -9.62 8.70 -3.27
CA ILE A 138 -9.61 9.04 -1.83
C ILE A 138 -8.94 10.39 -1.54
N PHE A 139 -8.08 10.87 -2.43
CA PHE A 139 -7.41 12.17 -2.28
C PHE A 139 -8.07 13.27 -3.13
N GLY A 140 -9.13 12.92 -3.89
CA GLY A 140 -9.71 13.85 -4.86
C GLY A 140 -8.78 14.18 -6.02
N THR A 141 -7.77 13.35 -6.27
CA THR A 141 -6.73 13.58 -7.28
C THR A 141 -6.78 12.61 -8.46
N ALA A 142 -7.78 11.73 -8.51
CA ALA A 142 -7.96 10.82 -9.63
C ALA A 142 -8.31 11.60 -10.90
N LYS A 143 -7.90 11.02 -12.03
CA LYS A 143 -8.23 11.60 -13.34
C LYS A 143 -9.02 10.62 -14.18
#